data_f3198f9134823b16aafdf61aac9f6493
#
_entry.id   f3198f9134823b16aafdf61aac9f6493
#
_cell.length_a   1.000
_cell.length_b   1.000
_cell.length_c   1.000
_cell.angle_alpha   90.00
_cell.angle_beta   90.00
_cell.angle_gamma   90.00
#
_symmetry.space_group_name_H-M   'P 1'
#
loop_
_entity.id
_entity.type
_entity.pdbx_description
1 polymer ?
#
loop_
_entity_poly.entity_id
_entity_poly.type
_entity_poly.pdbx_seq_one_letter_code
_entity_poly.pdbx_strand_id
1 'polypeptide(L)'
;MKDTWMMIGNPASASATTGDAWNNSVNQLRESGIEVEVCATQHAGHAIDLAKDGAAKGFRKFIAAGGDGTVHEVMTGLLRFADEAGEHLADFTLAVLPHGTGNDWIRSAGVPADPAEAVKCIIAGKTAKEDVVRMTFPQGVFCMANIGGIGVDATICYKTNKLKEKGHKGGFLFTLVAPLSTLSRKRNPVEIELDGEVVYNGKLFTATLGNGTYRGSGLIQTAQDTRWDDGQLDISIMPGVNHIKGLMLMMHCLKGDLAVQPGMITRRFKKMTVKPLSKNVDIVEVDGETPGTLPLTMELTGEQINIIAG
;
A
#
# COMPACT_ATOMS: atom_id res chain seq x y z
N MET A 1 21.07 19.12 5.33
CA MET A 1 19.79 18.61 4.79
C MET A 1 19.30 19.59 3.73
N LYS A 2 18.77 19.11 2.59
CA LYS A 2 18.19 19.98 1.56
C LYS A 2 16.76 20.35 1.98
N ASP A 3 16.40 21.60 1.87
CA ASP A 3 15.03 22.07 2.11
C ASP A 3 14.12 21.87 0.86
N THR A 4 14.69 21.40 -0.23
CA THR A 4 14.04 21.09 -1.49
C THR A 4 13.26 19.78 -1.39
N TRP A 5 12.04 19.75 -1.90
CA TRP A 5 11.24 18.53 -2.06
C TRP A 5 11.67 17.73 -3.27
N MET A 6 11.77 16.41 -3.14
CA MET A 6 11.98 15.50 -4.27
C MET A 6 10.64 14.89 -4.69
N MET A 7 10.14 15.24 -5.87
CA MET A 7 8.89 14.74 -6.41
C MET A 7 9.16 13.55 -7.33
N ILE A 8 8.63 12.39 -6.96
CA ILE A 8 8.85 11.12 -7.65
C ILE A 8 7.53 10.59 -8.21
N GLY A 9 7.49 10.23 -9.48
CA GLY A 9 6.33 9.62 -10.11
C GLY A 9 6.47 9.49 -11.61
N ASN A 10 5.39 9.05 -12.28
CA ASN A 10 5.37 8.87 -13.73
C ASN A 10 4.39 9.84 -14.41
N PRO A 11 4.85 10.94 -15.02
CA PRO A 11 3.97 11.88 -15.72
C PRO A 11 3.24 11.26 -16.92
N ALA A 12 3.73 10.14 -17.47
CA ALA A 12 3.12 9.45 -18.61
C ALA A 12 2.11 8.35 -18.22
N SER A 13 2.01 7.98 -16.94
CA SER A 13 1.11 6.90 -16.49
C SER A 13 -0.36 7.26 -16.53
N ALA A 14 -0.67 8.51 -16.71
CA ALA A 14 -2.01 9.06 -16.76
C ALA A 14 -2.34 9.63 -18.14
N SER A 15 -3.62 9.81 -18.43
CA SER A 15 -4.11 10.40 -19.69
C SER A 15 -3.45 11.76 -19.98
N ALA A 16 -3.56 12.27 -21.22
CA ALA A 16 -3.01 13.58 -21.63
C ALA A 16 -3.39 14.73 -20.67
N THR A 17 -4.57 14.66 -20.05
CA THR A 17 -5.03 15.62 -19.01
C THR A 17 -4.19 15.58 -17.73
N THR A 18 -3.47 14.50 -17.45
CA THR A 18 -2.66 14.39 -16.23
C THR A 18 -1.26 14.97 -16.41
N GLY A 19 -0.72 15.01 -17.63
CA GLY A 19 0.53 15.74 -17.93
C GLY A 19 0.41 17.23 -17.59
N ASP A 20 -0.73 17.84 -17.94
CA ASP A 20 -1.03 19.23 -17.60
C ASP A 20 -1.22 19.41 -16.08
N ALA A 21 -1.96 18.51 -15.43
CA ALA A 21 -2.14 18.55 -13.98
C ALA A 21 -0.82 18.39 -13.21
N TRP A 22 0.08 17.52 -13.69
CA TRP A 22 1.42 17.36 -13.16
C TRP A 22 2.23 18.66 -13.22
N ASN A 23 2.32 19.26 -14.42
CA ASN A 23 3.06 20.52 -14.61
C ASN A 23 2.45 21.67 -13.81
N ASN A 24 1.12 21.74 -13.74
CA ASN A 24 0.41 22.75 -12.95
C ASN A 24 0.72 22.60 -11.46
N SER A 25 0.75 21.37 -10.92
CA SER A 25 1.12 21.12 -9.52
C SER A 25 2.55 21.56 -9.20
N VAL A 26 3.51 21.25 -10.09
CA VAL A 26 4.91 21.69 -9.94
C VAL A 26 5.00 23.23 -9.96
N ASN A 27 4.30 23.89 -10.88
CA ASN A 27 4.29 25.34 -11.00
C ASN A 27 3.70 26.01 -9.73
N GLN A 28 2.54 25.51 -9.25
CA GLN A 28 1.92 26.03 -8.03
C GLN A 28 2.82 25.89 -6.80
N LEU A 29 3.51 24.76 -6.64
CA LEU A 29 4.48 24.58 -5.56
C LEU A 29 5.61 25.62 -5.65
N ARG A 30 6.19 25.78 -6.84
CA ARG A 30 7.28 26.76 -7.06
C ARG A 30 6.84 28.21 -6.85
N GLU A 31 5.66 28.57 -7.34
CA GLU A 31 5.06 29.90 -7.15
C GLU A 31 4.79 30.20 -5.66
N SER A 32 4.54 29.17 -4.86
CA SER A 32 4.40 29.31 -3.39
C SER A 32 5.74 29.35 -2.63
N GLY A 33 6.88 29.31 -3.34
CA GLY A 33 8.21 29.34 -2.75
C GLY A 33 8.76 27.97 -2.34
N ILE A 34 8.07 26.86 -2.69
CA ILE A 34 8.54 25.51 -2.43
C ILE A 34 9.45 25.06 -3.59
N GLU A 35 10.70 24.80 -3.30
CA GLU A 35 11.62 24.22 -4.29
C GLU A 35 11.32 22.74 -4.51
N VAL A 36 11.18 22.35 -5.78
CA VAL A 36 10.86 20.96 -6.16
C VAL A 36 11.84 20.47 -7.21
N GLU A 37 12.54 19.38 -6.92
CA GLU A 37 13.29 18.57 -7.88
C GLU A 37 12.40 17.42 -8.37
N VAL A 38 12.14 17.36 -9.68
CA VAL A 38 11.25 16.39 -10.30
C VAL A 38 12.04 15.20 -10.83
N CYS A 39 11.67 14.00 -10.40
CA CYS A 39 12.30 12.73 -10.79
C CYS A 39 11.25 11.80 -11.39
N ALA A 40 11.29 11.66 -12.73
CA ALA A 40 10.36 10.80 -13.45
C ALA A 40 10.75 9.32 -13.34
N THR A 41 9.80 8.44 -13.00
CA THR A 41 10.00 7.00 -13.03
C THR A 41 9.95 6.46 -14.47
N GLN A 42 10.75 5.43 -14.77
CA GLN A 42 10.88 4.85 -16.10
C GLN A 42 10.26 3.45 -16.20
N HIS A 43 10.13 2.75 -15.06
CA HIS A 43 9.58 1.40 -14.96
C HIS A 43 9.02 1.17 -13.54
N ALA A 44 8.28 0.10 -13.34
CA ALA A 44 7.83 -0.34 -12.00
C ALA A 44 9.04 -0.62 -11.09
N GLY A 45 8.96 -0.21 -9.84
CA GLY A 45 10.03 -0.31 -8.86
C GLY A 45 11.07 0.82 -8.92
N HIS A 46 11.07 1.68 -9.95
CA HIS A 46 12.08 2.75 -10.08
C HIS A 46 11.95 3.84 -8.99
N ALA A 47 10.75 4.06 -8.45
CA ALA A 47 10.57 5.03 -7.36
C ALA A 47 11.26 4.57 -6.06
N ILE A 48 11.47 3.26 -5.86
CA ILE A 48 12.27 2.72 -4.74
C ILE A 48 13.71 3.24 -4.83
N ASP A 49 14.33 3.07 -6.00
CA ASP A 49 15.72 3.47 -6.20
C ASP A 49 15.88 5.00 -6.14
N LEU A 50 14.95 5.74 -6.78
CA LEU A 50 14.96 7.20 -6.74
C LEU A 50 14.80 7.75 -5.32
N ALA A 51 13.92 7.19 -4.50
CA ALA A 51 13.72 7.63 -3.13
C ALA A 51 14.96 7.33 -2.26
N LYS A 52 15.54 6.13 -2.40
CA LYS A 52 16.75 5.72 -1.72
C LYS A 52 17.93 6.63 -2.09
N ASP A 53 18.15 6.85 -3.39
CA ASP A 53 19.22 7.72 -3.89
C ASP A 53 19.03 9.18 -3.48
N GLY A 54 17.78 9.65 -3.48
CA GLY A 54 17.42 10.99 -3.01
C GLY A 54 17.75 11.18 -1.53
N ALA A 55 17.39 10.23 -0.70
CA ALA A 55 17.72 10.23 0.72
C ALA A 55 19.24 10.23 0.94
N ALA A 56 19.99 9.44 0.18
CA ALA A 56 21.47 9.43 0.20
C ALA A 56 22.08 10.77 -0.24
N LYS A 57 21.43 11.51 -1.16
CA LYS A 57 21.81 12.86 -1.58
C LYS A 57 21.40 13.97 -0.59
N GLY A 58 20.78 13.61 0.55
CA GLY A 58 20.41 14.52 1.61
C GLY A 58 19.00 15.11 1.50
N PHE A 59 18.14 14.63 0.59
CA PHE A 59 16.71 14.97 0.61
C PHE A 59 16.05 14.35 1.85
N ARG A 60 15.12 15.10 2.46
CA ARG A 60 14.31 14.64 3.60
C ARG A 60 12.82 14.90 3.40
N LYS A 61 12.46 15.56 2.31
CA LYS A 61 11.08 15.86 1.91
C LYS A 61 10.78 15.24 0.57
N PHE A 62 9.78 14.36 0.50
CA PHE A 62 9.42 13.58 -0.68
C PHE A 62 7.97 13.78 -1.05
N ILE A 63 7.67 13.89 -2.33
CA ILE A 63 6.32 13.92 -2.88
C ILE A 63 6.16 12.69 -3.77
N ALA A 64 5.30 11.76 -3.36
CA ALA A 64 4.87 10.65 -4.20
C ALA A 64 3.77 11.14 -5.14
N ALA A 65 4.11 11.38 -6.41
CA ALA A 65 3.16 11.83 -7.41
C ALA A 65 2.61 10.65 -8.21
N GLY A 66 1.55 10.05 -7.69
CA GLY A 66 0.96 8.83 -8.23
C GLY A 66 -0.20 8.32 -7.39
N GLY A 67 -0.39 7.01 -7.37
CA GLY A 67 -1.35 6.31 -6.50
C GLY A 67 -0.64 5.56 -5.37
N ASP A 68 -1.38 4.65 -4.72
CA ASP A 68 -0.92 3.87 -3.57
C ASP A 68 0.38 3.09 -3.86
N GLY A 69 0.54 2.54 -5.07
CA GLY A 69 1.79 1.88 -5.48
C GLY A 69 3.00 2.82 -5.52
N THR A 70 2.82 4.10 -5.87
CA THR A 70 3.92 5.07 -5.84
C THR A 70 4.30 5.42 -4.40
N VAL A 71 3.32 5.53 -3.51
CA VAL A 71 3.55 5.70 -2.06
C VAL A 71 4.32 4.52 -1.51
N HIS A 72 3.88 3.29 -1.81
CA HIS A 72 4.56 2.04 -1.46
C HIS A 72 6.03 2.01 -1.90
N GLU A 73 6.30 2.36 -3.16
CA GLU A 73 7.67 2.37 -3.70
C GLU A 73 8.54 3.42 -3.01
N VAL A 74 8.03 4.65 -2.82
CA VAL A 74 8.80 5.72 -2.15
C VAL A 74 9.10 5.34 -0.71
N MET A 75 8.09 4.90 0.06
CA MET A 75 8.30 4.46 1.45
C MET A 75 9.26 3.27 1.56
N THR A 76 9.20 2.34 0.61
CA THR A 76 10.15 1.22 0.53
C THR A 76 11.58 1.71 0.32
N GLY A 77 11.78 2.70 -0.56
CA GLY A 77 13.11 3.30 -0.79
C GLY A 77 13.66 4.00 0.45
N LEU A 78 12.82 4.76 1.16
CA LEU A 78 13.19 5.43 2.40
C LEU A 78 13.52 4.44 3.52
N LEU A 79 12.71 3.38 3.68
CA LEU A 79 12.96 2.31 4.65
C LEU A 79 14.31 1.62 4.39
N ARG A 80 14.59 1.27 3.13
CA ARG A 80 15.86 0.62 2.76
C ARG A 80 17.05 1.55 3.00
N PHE A 81 16.90 2.83 2.70
CA PHE A 81 17.95 3.82 2.98
C PHE A 81 18.21 3.94 4.49
N ALA A 82 17.16 4.09 5.29
CA ALA A 82 17.27 4.21 6.75
C ALA A 82 17.98 2.98 7.34
N ASP A 83 17.62 1.78 6.90
CA ASP A 83 18.27 0.52 7.32
C ASP A 83 19.77 0.47 6.99
N GLU A 84 20.15 0.91 5.78
CA GLU A 84 21.55 0.85 5.32
C GLU A 84 22.41 1.96 5.92
N ALA A 85 21.83 3.15 6.12
CA ALA A 85 22.55 4.31 6.61
C ALA A 85 22.53 4.45 8.15
N GLY A 86 21.64 3.70 8.84
CA GLY A 86 21.40 3.87 10.27
C GLY A 86 20.74 5.20 10.60
N GLU A 87 19.92 5.73 9.69
CA GLU A 87 19.17 6.96 9.87
C GLU A 87 17.72 6.68 10.30
N HIS A 88 17.05 7.69 10.85
CA HIS A 88 15.70 7.57 11.38
C HIS A 88 14.63 7.95 10.34
N LEU A 89 13.58 7.14 10.24
CA LEU A 89 12.43 7.43 9.37
C LEU A 89 11.68 8.70 9.79
N ALA A 90 11.77 9.07 11.07
CA ALA A 90 11.21 10.32 11.61
C ALA A 90 11.83 11.59 11.01
N ASP A 91 13.00 11.49 10.37
CA ASP A 91 13.65 12.61 9.71
C ASP A 91 13.05 12.94 8.34
N PHE A 92 12.24 12.03 7.80
CA PHE A 92 11.61 12.18 6.50
C PHE A 92 10.18 12.71 6.60
N THR A 93 9.78 13.45 5.57
CA THR A 93 8.39 13.90 5.36
C THR A 93 7.92 13.45 4.00
N LEU A 94 6.79 12.74 3.96
CA LEU A 94 6.13 12.29 2.74
C LEU A 94 4.87 13.11 2.48
N ALA A 95 4.73 13.58 1.25
CA ALA A 95 3.50 14.14 0.72
C ALA A 95 3.02 13.31 -0.47
N VAL A 96 1.74 13.38 -0.80
CA VAL A 96 1.17 12.69 -1.96
C VAL A 96 0.46 13.68 -2.87
N LEU A 97 0.77 13.61 -4.17
CA LEU A 97 -0.01 14.22 -5.25
C LEU A 97 -0.79 13.11 -5.96
N PRO A 98 -2.12 13.08 -5.81
CA PRO A 98 -2.94 11.96 -6.26
C PRO A 98 -3.12 11.98 -7.78
N HIS A 99 -2.41 11.09 -8.47
CA HIS A 99 -2.56 10.84 -9.90
C HIS A 99 -2.96 9.38 -10.20
N GLY A 100 -3.25 8.59 -9.17
CA GLY A 100 -3.68 7.20 -9.27
C GLY A 100 -5.20 7.03 -9.39
N THR A 101 -5.63 5.77 -9.55
CA THR A 101 -7.07 5.44 -9.66
C THR A 101 -7.71 5.14 -8.30
N GLY A 102 -7.00 4.46 -7.39
CA GLY A 102 -7.50 4.06 -6.05
C GLY A 102 -7.39 5.21 -5.05
N ASN A 103 -6.16 5.63 -4.83
CA ASN A 103 -5.78 6.70 -3.92
C ASN A 103 -6.37 6.48 -2.50
N ASP A 104 -6.24 5.26 -1.99
CA ASP A 104 -6.82 4.88 -0.70
C ASP A 104 -6.02 5.44 0.47
N TRP A 105 -4.70 5.54 0.33
CA TRP A 105 -3.82 6.13 1.33
C TRP A 105 -4.21 7.59 1.65
N ILE A 106 -4.45 8.42 0.63
CA ILE A 106 -4.81 9.84 0.83
C ILE A 106 -6.13 10.02 1.56
N ARG A 107 -7.08 9.07 1.46
CA ARG A 107 -8.35 9.10 2.20
C ARG A 107 -8.10 9.05 3.69
N SER A 108 -7.18 8.20 4.13
CA SER A 108 -6.77 8.12 5.52
C SER A 108 -6.04 9.40 5.96
N ALA A 109 -5.19 10.01 5.09
CA ALA A 109 -4.48 11.25 5.36
C ALA A 109 -5.38 12.51 5.33
N GLY A 110 -6.63 12.38 4.91
CA GLY A 110 -7.54 13.52 4.71
C GLY A 110 -7.10 14.42 3.55
N VAL A 111 -6.19 13.96 2.69
CA VAL A 111 -5.71 14.73 1.53
C VAL A 111 -6.75 14.64 0.41
N PRO A 112 -7.17 15.77 -0.20
CA PRO A 112 -8.11 15.78 -1.31
C PRO A 112 -7.63 14.99 -2.52
N ALA A 113 -8.56 14.34 -3.22
CA ALA A 113 -8.26 13.60 -4.46
C ALA A 113 -7.96 14.51 -5.68
N ASP A 114 -8.32 15.78 -5.61
CA ASP A 114 -7.97 16.77 -6.62
C ASP A 114 -6.50 17.22 -6.40
N PRO A 115 -5.62 17.11 -7.43
CA PRO A 115 -4.22 17.46 -7.29
C PRO A 115 -3.96 18.92 -6.90
N ALA A 116 -4.80 19.87 -7.36
CA ALA A 116 -4.63 21.27 -7.03
C ALA A 116 -4.96 21.55 -5.55
N GLU A 117 -5.97 20.85 -5.01
CA GLU A 117 -6.28 20.93 -3.57
C GLU A 117 -5.22 20.20 -2.73
N ALA A 118 -4.68 19.08 -3.22
CA ALA A 118 -3.58 18.39 -2.54
C ALA A 118 -2.31 19.26 -2.47
N VAL A 119 -2.00 20.04 -3.48
CA VAL A 119 -0.91 21.02 -3.46
C VAL A 119 -1.11 22.04 -2.31
N LYS A 120 -2.33 22.47 -2.04
CA LYS A 120 -2.61 23.37 -0.91
C LYS A 120 -2.29 22.73 0.45
N CYS A 121 -2.51 21.43 0.60
CA CYS A 121 -2.10 20.70 1.82
C CYS A 121 -0.56 20.70 1.98
N ILE A 122 0.17 20.51 0.88
CA ILE A 122 1.65 20.55 0.90
C ILE A 122 2.15 21.94 1.28
N ILE A 123 1.54 22.99 0.70
CA ILE A 123 1.88 24.39 1.01
C ILE A 123 1.55 24.72 2.48
N ALA A 124 0.42 24.25 2.99
CA ALA A 124 0.02 24.45 4.38
C ALA A 124 1.00 23.76 5.37
N GLY A 125 1.64 22.68 4.94
CA GLY A 125 2.68 22.01 5.71
C GLY A 125 2.21 21.35 7.01
N LYS A 126 0.88 21.09 7.16
CA LYS A 126 0.36 20.37 8.32
C LYS A 126 0.81 18.93 8.27
N THR A 127 1.45 18.47 9.33
CA THR A 127 1.99 17.10 9.41
C THR A 127 1.21 16.24 10.40
N ALA A 128 1.14 14.95 10.11
CA ALA A 128 0.75 13.87 11.00
C ALA A 128 1.88 12.82 11.05
N LYS A 129 1.71 11.80 11.86
CA LYS A 129 2.63 10.66 11.96
C LYS A 129 1.97 9.42 11.39
N GLU A 130 2.78 8.57 10.75
CA GLU A 130 2.37 7.25 10.27
C GLU A 130 3.37 6.20 10.74
N ASP A 131 2.87 5.11 11.32
CA ASP A 131 3.67 3.96 11.72
C ASP A 131 4.26 3.28 10.47
N VAL A 132 5.55 2.98 10.49
CA VAL A 132 6.20 2.35 9.35
C VAL A 132 6.20 0.84 9.50
N VAL A 133 5.65 0.17 8.50
CA VAL A 133 5.48 -1.28 8.47
C VAL A 133 6.52 -1.92 7.55
N ARG A 134 7.32 -2.80 8.13
CA ARG A 134 8.31 -3.61 7.40
C ARG A 134 7.70 -4.93 6.99
N MET A 135 7.83 -5.28 5.72
CA MET A 135 7.47 -6.58 5.18
C MET A 135 8.71 -7.26 4.57
N THR A 136 9.09 -8.39 5.14
CA THR A 136 10.27 -9.17 4.71
C THR A 136 9.82 -10.43 3.98
N PHE A 137 10.23 -10.55 2.73
CA PHE A 137 9.98 -11.68 1.84
C PHE A 137 11.30 -12.34 1.40
N PRO A 138 11.28 -13.53 0.80
CA PRO A 138 12.44 -14.08 0.12
C PRO A 138 12.98 -13.18 -1.00
N GLN A 139 12.12 -12.32 -1.58
CA GLN A 139 12.47 -11.36 -2.64
C GLN A 139 13.07 -10.05 -2.12
N GLY A 140 13.04 -9.79 -0.83
CA GLY A 140 13.59 -8.58 -0.22
C GLY A 140 12.67 -7.93 0.82
N VAL A 141 13.05 -6.72 1.23
CA VAL A 141 12.31 -5.90 2.21
C VAL A 141 11.53 -4.82 1.49
N PHE A 142 10.25 -4.68 1.87
CA PHE A 142 9.34 -3.67 1.36
C PHE A 142 8.59 -2.99 2.52
N CYS A 143 8.04 -1.81 2.26
CA CYS A 143 7.18 -1.10 3.19
C CYS A 143 5.71 -1.29 2.79
N MET A 144 4.82 -1.53 3.76
CA MET A 144 3.39 -1.40 3.54
C MET A 144 2.93 -0.07 4.14
N ALA A 145 2.42 0.81 3.29
CA ALA A 145 1.91 2.10 3.72
C ALA A 145 0.47 2.00 4.25
N ASN A 146 -0.38 1.30 3.55
CA ASN A 146 -1.81 1.30 3.81
C ASN A 146 -2.35 -0.10 4.10
N ILE A 147 -2.46 -0.95 3.09
CA ILE A 147 -3.13 -2.24 3.21
C ILE A 147 -2.45 -3.32 2.37
N GLY A 148 -2.49 -4.55 2.86
CA GLY A 148 -2.03 -5.73 2.15
C GLY A 148 -3.01 -6.89 2.19
N GLY A 149 -2.69 -7.96 1.47
CA GLY A 149 -3.54 -9.13 1.45
C GLY A 149 -2.82 -10.40 1.02
N ILE A 150 -3.31 -11.52 1.54
CA ILE A 150 -2.85 -12.87 1.20
C ILE A 150 -4.06 -13.66 0.73
N GLY A 151 -3.88 -14.48 -0.29
CA GLY A 151 -4.96 -15.35 -0.67
C GLY A 151 -5.72 -14.85 -1.91
N VAL A 152 -7.06 -14.81 -1.86
CA VAL A 152 -7.86 -14.42 -3.03
C VAL A 152 -7.59 -12.98 -3.43
N ASP A 153 -7.40 -12.09 -2.47
CA ASP A 153 -7.10 -10.66 -2.69
C ASP A 153 -5.83 -10.47 -3.52
N ALA A 154 -4.72 -11.07 -3.07
CA ALA A 154 -3.46 -11.01 -3.80
C ALA A 154 -3.56 -11.62 -5.20
N THR A 155 -4.36 -12.69 -5.36
CA THR A 155 -4.60 -13.31 -6.67
C THR A 155 -5.36 -12.37 -7.61
N ILE A 156 -6.35 -11.65 -7.09
CA ILE A 156 -7.12 -10.66 -7.86
C ILE A 156 -6.22 -9.51 -8.27
N CYS A 157 -5.46 -8.96 -7.34
CA CYS A 157 -4.51 -7.87 -7.58
C CYS A 157 -3.51 -8.27 -8.69
N TYR A 158 -2.82 -9.39 -8.52
CA TYR A 158 -1.86 -9.90 -9.50
C TYR A 158 -2.43 -10.04 -10.90
N LYS A 159 -3.62 -10.69 -11.03
CA LYS A 159 -4.26 -10.89 -12.33
C LYS A 159 -4.70 -9.57 -12.96
N THR A 160 -5.22 -8.65 -12.15
CA THR A 160 -5.64 -7.32 -12.61
C THR A 160 -4.44 -6.51 -13.11
N ASN A 161 -3.32 -6.52 -12.38
CA ASN A 161 -2.11 -5.82 -12.79
C ASN A 161 -1.53 -6.43 -14.08
N LYS A 162 -1.52 -7.75 -14.22
CA LYS A 162 -1.14 -8.44 -15.48
C LYS A 162 -2.01 -8.03 -16.68
N LEU A 163 -3.29 -7.78 -16.48
CA LEU A 163 -4.17 -7.30 -17.55
C LEU A 163 -3.91 -5.83 -17.87
N LYS A 164 -3.65 -5.00 -16.86
CA LYS A 164 -3.24 -3.59 -17.06
C LYS A 164 -1.95 -3.47 -17.85
N GLU A 165 -0.93 -4.29 -17.55
CA GLU A 165 0.34 -4.37 -18.30
C GLU A 165 0.11 -4.70 -19.80
N LYS A 166 -0.91 -5.50 -20.11
CA LYS A 166 -1.33 -5.82 -21.49
C LYS A 166 -2.17 -4.73 -22.17
N GLY A 167 -2.33 -3.57 -21.53
CA GLY A 167 -3.06 -2.43 -22.08
C GLY A 167 -4.57 -2.40 -21.80
N HIS A 168 -5.11 -3.38 -21.05
CA HIS A 168 -6.52 -3.33 -20.63
C HIS A 168 -6.72 -2.26 -19.54
N LYS A 169 -7.70 -1.38 -19.70
CA LYS A 169 -7.98 -0.28 -18.75
C LYS A 169 -9.43 -0.34 -18.24
N GLY A 170 -9.65 0.19 -17.03
CA GLY A 170 -10.97 0.43 -16.45
C GLY A 170 -11.31 -0.44 -15.24
N GLY A 171 -12.18 0.06 -14.37
CA GLY A 171 -12.65 -0.61 -13.15
C GLY A 171 -13.41 -1.92 -13.41
N PHE A 172 -13.90 -2.14 -14.64
CA PHE A 172 -14.55 -3.39 -15.08
C PHE A 172 -13.62 -4.61 -14.96
N LEU A 173 -12.29 -4.43 -15.05
CA LEU A 173 -11.33 -5.53 -14.89
C LEU A 173 -11.48 -6.23 -13.54
N PHE A 174 -11.64 -5.45 -12.47
CA PHE A 174 -11.82 -6.01 -11.12
C PHE A 174 -13.10 -6.84 -11.04
N THR A 175 -14.20 -6.33 -11.59
CA THR A 175 -15.52 -7.00 -11.60
C THR A 175 -15.49 -8.36 -12.32
N LEU A 176 -14.65 -8.48 -13.36
CA LEU A 176 -14.48 -9.74 -14.09
C LEU A 176 -13.49 -10.69 -13.40
N VAL A 177 -12.35 -10.17 -12.95
CA VAL A 177 -11.24 -10.96 -12.39
C VAL A 177 -11.59 -11.54 -11.03
N ALA A 178 -12.32 -10.80 -10.19
CA ALA A 178 -12.60 -11.19 -8.81
C ALA A 178 -13.44 -12.50 -8.71
N PRO A 179 -14.58 -12.65 -9.39
CA PRO A 179 -15.35 -13.90 -9.35
C PRO A 179 -14.56 -15.10 -9.89
N LEU A 180 -13.90 -14.92 -11.04
CA LEU A 180 -13.09 -15.97 -11.67
C LEU A 180 -11.94 -16.42 -10.78
N SER A 181 -11.29 -15.49 -10.08
CA SER A 181 -10.21 -15.81 -9.14
C SER A 181 -10.72 -16.54 -7.92
N THR A 182 -11.87 -16.13 -7.38
CA THR A 182 -12.53 -16.79 -6.25
C THR A 182 -12.90 -18.25 -6.56
N LEU A 183 -13.37 -18.52 -7.79
CA LEU A 183 -13.75 -19.85 -8.24
C LEU A 183 -12.54 -20.73 -8.57
N SER A 184 -11.52 -20.18 -9.21
CA SER A 184 -10.42 -20.97 -9.78
C SER A 184 -9.24 -21.18 -8.82
N ARG A 185 -9.13 -20.35 -7.77
CA ARG A 185 -7.96 -20.39 -6.88
C ARG A 185 -7.98 -21.62 -5.97
N LYS A 186 -6.84 -22.30 -5.89
CA LYS A 186 -6.58 -23.31 -4.85
C LYS A 186 -6.35 -22.59 -3.51
N ARG A 187 -6.88 -23.15 -2.43
CA ARG A 187 -6.69 -22.66 -1.07
C ARG A 187 -5.49 -23.36 -0.46
N ASN A 188 -4.37 -22.64 -0.38
CA ASN A 188 -3.14 -23.18 0.18
C ASN A 188 -3.20 -23.14 1.71
N PRO A 189 -2.70 -24.16 2.41
CA PRO A 189 -2.60 -24.13 3.84
C PRO A 189 -1.42 -23.24 4.27
N VAL A 190 -1.65 -22.46 5.31
CA VAL A 190 -0.66 -21.57 5.94
C VAL A 190 -0.73 -21.67 7.45
N GLU A 191 0.35 -21.33 8.12
CA GLU A 191 0.40 -21.03 9.53
C GLU A 191 0.60 -19.51 9.70
N ILE A 192 -0.23 -18.89 10.52
CA ILE A 192 -0.15 -17.46 10.87
C ILE A 192 0.09 -17.34 12.36
N GLU A 193 1.21 -16.72 12.71
CA GLU A 193 1.65 -16.41 14.05
C GLU A 193 1.60 -14.89 14.25
N LEU A 194 0.99 -14.42 15.32
CA LEU A 194 0.92 -13.02 15.74
C LEU A 194 1.58 -12.89 17.11
N ASP A 195 2.57 -12.00 17.24
CA ASP A 195 3.29 -11.71 18.49
C ASP A 195 3.75 -12.97 19.26
N GLY A 196 4.12 -14.04 18.52
CA GLY A 196 4.59 -15.32 19.08
C GLY A 196 3.49 -16.35 19.33
N GLU A 197 2.21 -16.04 19.08
CA GLU A 197 1.10 -16.97 19.20
C GLU A 197 0.59 -17.42 17.83
N VAL A 198 0.45 -18.73 17.60
CA VAL A 198 -0.17 -19.28 16.39
C VAL A 198 -1.68 -19.09 16.48
N VAL A 199 -2.21 -18.15 15.70
CA VAL A 199 -3.64 -17.81 15.68
C VAL A 199 -4.41 -18.56 14.59
N TYR A 200 -3.70 -19.05 13.58
CA TYR A 200 -4.32 -19.78 12.48
C TYR A 200 -3.38 -20.83 11.89
N ASN A 201 -3.91 -22.02 11.64
CA ASN A 201 -3.21 -23.10 10.94
C ASN A 201 -4.22 -23.86 10.08
N GLY A 202 -4.14 -23.72 8.77
CA GLY A 202 -5.10 -24.34 7.87
C GLY A 202 -5.16 -23.72 6.48
N LYS A 203 -6.14 -24.15 5.69
CA LYS A 203 -6.39 -23.62 4.33
C LYS A 203 -6.91 -22.20 4.41
N LEU A 204 -6.25 -21.27 3.72
CA LEU A 204 -6.61 -19.86 3.70
C LEU A 204 -7.50 -19.52 2.49
N PHE A 205 -8.62 -18.82 2.74
CA PHE A 205 -9.36 -18.15 1.67
C PHE A 205 -8.74 -16.77 1.38
N THR A 206 -8.70 -15.91 2.39
CA THR A 206 -8.03 -14.60 2.35
C THR A 206 -7.59 -14.17 3.74
N ALA A 207 -6.55 -13.37 3.82
CA ALA A 207 -6.21 -12.56 4.98
C ALA A 207 -5.94 -11.14 4.51
N THR A 208 -6.63 -10.18 5.11
CA THR A 208 -6.42 -8.75 4.89
C THR A 208 -5.55 -8.19 6.00
N LEU A 209 -4.55 -7.41 5.63
CA LEU A 209 -3.57 -6.78 6.52
C LEU A 209 -3.77 -5.27 6.46
N GLY A 210 -3.81 -4.60 7.59
CA GLY A 210 -4.06 -3.15 7.64
C GLY A 210 -3.08 -2.40 8.52
N ASN A 211 -2.50 -1.34 7.97
CA ASN A 211 -1.96 -0.19 8.66
C ASN A 211 -2.96 0.98 8.55
N GLY A 212 -3.58 1.14 7.38
CA GLY A 212 -4.67 2.07 7.10
C GLY A 212 -6.04 1.41 7.02
N THR A 213 -7.06 2.23 6.79
CA THR A 213 -8.48 1.83 6.85
C THR A 213 -9.07 1.45 5.50
N TYR A 214 -8.66 2.14 4.44
CA TYR A 214 -9.34 2.09 3.14
C TYR A 214 -8.61 1.23 2.12
N ARG A 215 -9.38 0.55 1.26
CA ARG A 215 -8.89 -0.30 0.17
C ARG A 215 -9.83 -0.24 -1.03
N GLY A 216 -9.28 -0.45 -2.24
CA GLY A 216 -10.07 -0.64 -3.44
C GLY A 216 -11.02 0.52 -3.75
N SER A 217 -10.54 1.76 -3.60
CA SER A 217 -11.28 3.00 -3.79
C SER A 217 -12.28 3.33 -2.67
N GLY A 218 -11.88 3.11 -1.42
CA GLY A 218 -12.62 3.54 -0.23
C GLY A 218 -13.45 2.47 0.47
N LEU A 219 -13.23 1.19 0.14
CA LEU A 219 -13.84 0.08 0.89
C LEU A 219 -13.13 -0.10 2.24
N ILE A 220 -13.89 -0.25 3.31
CA ILE A 220 -13.38 -0.57 4.64
C ILE A 220 -13.30 -2.09 4.78
N GLN A 221 -12.10 -2.63 4.97
CA GLN A 221 -11.88 -4.09 5.07
C GLN A 221 -11.31 -4.55 6.41
N THR A 222 -10.91 -3.62 7.24
CA THR A 222 -10.47 -3.90 8.60
C THR A 222 -11.66 -3.90 9.57
N ALA A 223 -11.56 -4.66 10.66
CA ALA A 223 -12.71 -4.90 11.52
C ALA A 223 -13.10 -3.72 12.41
N GLN A 224 -12.27 -2.69 12.53
CA GLN A 224 -12.40 -1.64 13.56
C GLN A 224 -11.72 -0.34 13.14
N ASP A 225 -11.67 0.62 14.05
CA ASP A 225 -11.01 1.91 13.93
C ASP A 225 -9.48 1.75 13.75
N THR A 226 -9.09 1.18 12.60
CA THR A 226 -7.69 1.03 12.22
C THR A 226 -7.08 2.42 12.08
N ARG A 227 -6.00 2.65 12.82
CA ARG A 227 -5.26 3.90 12.80
C ARG A 227 -3.81 3.59 12.50
N TRP A 228 -3.24 4.33 11.61
CA TRP A 228 -1.84 4.20 11.19
C TRP A 228 -0.81 4.80 12.17
N ASP A 229 -1.26 5.33 13.31
CA ASP A 229 -0.43 6.04 14.28
C ASP A 229 -0.58 5.49 15.72
N ASP A 230 -1.18 4.31 15.91
CA ASP A 230 -1.50 3.76 17.22
C ASP A 230 -0.56 2.62 17.68
N GLY A 231 0.46 2.34 16.89
CA GLY A 231 1.46 1.30 17.20
C GLY A 231 0.90 -0.11 17.10
N GLN A 232 -0.14 -0.34 16.29
CA GLN A 232 -0.73 -1.64 16.06
C GLN A 232 -1.06 -1.85 14.57
N LEU A 233 -1.10 -3.11 14.17
CA LEU A 233 -1.54 -3.55 12.85
C LEU A 233 -2.79 -4.40 12.99
N ASP A 234 -3.64 -4.37 11.98
CA ASP A 234 -4.87 -5.17 11.95
C ASP A 234 -4.76 -6.34 10.98
N ILE A 235 -5.31 -7.49 11.37
CA ILE A 235 -5.50 -8.62 10.46
C ILE A 235 -6.93 -9.14 10.55
N SER A 236 -7.49 -9.46 9.38
CA SER A 236 -8.77 -10.15 9.23
C SER A 236 -8.56 -11.42 8.40
N ILE A 237 -8.67 -12.59 9.03
CA ILE A 237 -8.43 -13.90 8.41
C ILE A 237 -9.77 -14.56 8.12
N MET A 238 -9.99 -14.95 6.87
CA MET A 238 -11.08 -15.86 6.49
C MET A 238 -10.49 -17.24 6.20
N PRO A 239 -10.82 -18.25 7.02
CA PRO A 239 -10.48 -19.65 6.76
C PRO A 239 -10.94 -20.14 5.39
N GLY A 240 -10.37 -21.23 4.92
CA GLY A 240 -10.73 -21.85 3.67
C GLY A 240 -12.22 -22.25 3.64
N VAL A 241 -12.97 -21.68 2.70
CA VAL A 241 -14.40 -21.89 2.49
C VAL A 241 -14.66 -22.53 1.13
N ASN A 242 -15.82 -23.13 0.90
CA ASN A 242 -16.21 -23.60 -0.43
C ASN A 242 -16.43 -22.43 -1.41
N HIS A 243 -16.54 -22.75 -2.71
CA HIS A 243 -16.63 -21.72 -3.75
C HIS A 243 -17.87 -20.83 -3.62
N ILE A 244 -19.02 -21.41 -3.25
CA ILE A 244 -20.29 -20.67 -3.10
C ILE A 244 -20.16 -19.66 -1.96
N LYS A 245 -19.69 -20.10 -0.79
CA LYS A 245 -19.45 -19.21 0.34
C LYS A 245 -18.39 -18.15 -0.02
N GLY A 246 -17.35 -18.51 -0.79
CA GLY A 246 -16.35 -17.58 -1.27
C GLY A 246 -16.94 -16.45 -2.14
N LEU A 247 -17.87 -16.76 -3.04
CA LEU A 247 -18.59 -15.75 -3.83
C LEU A 247 -19.47 -14.85 -2.96
N MET A 248 -20.17 -15.40 -1.97
CA MET A 248 -20.96 -14.61 -1.02
C MET A 248 -20.07 -13.65 -0.24
N LEU A 249 -18.93 -14.12 0.26
CA LEU A 249 -17.97 -13.28 0.99
C LEU A 249 -17.37 -12.16 0.12
N MET A 250 -17.18 -12.41 -1.17
CA MET A 250 -16.76 -11.35 -2.09
C MET A 250 -17.83 -10.25 -2.22
N MET A 251 -19.11 -10.58 -2.17
CA MET A 251 -20.18 -9.57 -2.13
C MET A 251 -20.13 -8.74 -0.84
N HIS A 252 -19.75 -9.35 0.30
CA HIS A 252 -19.52 -8.65 1.55
C HIS A 252 -18.27 -7.76 1.49
N CYS A 253 -17.22 -8.20 0.80
CA CYS A 253 -16.05 -7.35 0.53
C CYS A 253 -16.46 -6.06 -0.21
N LEU A 254 -17.29 -6.18 -1.26
CA LEU A 254 -17.78 -5.01 -2.00
C LEU A 254 -18.70 -4.09 -1.18
N LYS A 255 -19.35 -4.61 -0.13
CA LYS A 255 -20.16 -3.82 0.80
C LYS A 255 -19.36 -3.20 1.94
N GLY A 256 -18.08 -3.57 2.09
CA GLY A 256 -17.22 -3.13 3.19
C GLY A 256 -17.53 -3.77 4.56
N ASP A 257 -18.27 -4.88 4.58
CA ASP A 257 -18.66 -5.59 5.80
C ASP A 257 -18.07 -7.00 5.92
N LEU A 258 -17.01 -7.29 5.16
CA LEU A 258 -16.35 -8.60 5.17
C LEU A 258 -15.80 -8.96 6.56
N ALA A 259 -15.16 -8.02 7.24
CA ALA A 259 -14.47 -8.26 8.50
C ALA A 259 -15.38 -8.70 9.65
N VAL A 260 -16.67 -8.39 9.56
CA VAL A 260 -17.68 -8.76 10.61
C VAL A 260 -18.44 -10.04 10.27
N GLN A 261 -18.13 -10.72 9.17
CA GLN A 261 -18.83 -11.94 8.77
C GLN A 261 -18.52 -13.13 9.69
N PRO A 262 -19.49 -14.04 9.93
CA PRO A 262 -19.27 -15.21 10.74
C PRO A 262 -18.12 -16.09 10.25
N GLY A 263 -17.20 -16.42 11.16
CA GLY A 263 -16.01 -17.23 10.89
C GLY A 263 -14.78 -16.42 10.49
N MET A 264 -14.85 -15.08 10.46
CA MET A 264 -13.68 -14.22 10.43
C MET A 264 -12.93 -14.26 11.75
N ILE A 265 -11.60 -14.29 11.68
CA ILE A 265 -10.71 -14.13 12.83
C ILE A 265 -10.06 -12.76 12.67
N THR A 266 -10.38 -11.83 13.57
CA THR A 266 -9.83 -10.48 13.58
C THR A 266 -8.93 -10.31 14.80
N ARG A 267 -7.74 -9.74 14.61
CA ARG A 267 -6.76 -9.49 15.67
C ARG A 267 -5.99 -8.20 15.40
N ARG A 268 -5.47 -7.61 16.46
CA ARG A 268 -4.41 -6.60 16.41
C ARG A 268 -3.09 -7.22 16.80
N PHE A 269 -2.01 -6.72 16.24
CA PHE A 269 -0.66 -7.27 16.46
C PHE A 269 0.41 -6.21 16.16
N LYS A 270 1.65 -6.53 16.52
CA LYS A 270 2.82 -5.73 16.15
C LYS A 270 3.75 -6.48 15.21
N LYS A 271 3.78 -7.80 15.33
CA LYS A 271 4.59 -8.68 14.49
C LYS A 271 3.80 -9.90 14.04
N MET A 272 3.90 -10.22 12.76
CA MET A 272 3.27 -11.39 12.15
C MET A 272 4.29 -12.20 11.37
N THR A 273 4.18 -13.52 11.45
CA THR A 273 4.87 -14.45 10.57
C THR A 273 3.85 -15.32 9.85
N VAL A 274 3.98 -15.44 8.54
CA VAL A 274 3.15 -16.35 7.73
C VAL A 274 4.02 -17.37 7.04
N LYS A 275 3.82 -18.65 7.38
CA LYS A 275 4.57 -19.79 6.81
C LYS A 275 3.66 -20.57 5.87
N PRO A 276 4.09 -20.86 4.62
CA PRO A 276 3.37 -21.78 3.75
C PRO A 276 3.54 -23.21 4.25
N LEU A 277 2.44 -23.98 4.31
CA LEU A 277 2.44 -25.39 4.73
C LEU A 277 2.33 -26.34 3.53
N SER A 278 2.56 -25.84 2.31
CA SER A 278 2.60 -26.64 1.09
C SER A 278 3.66 -26.12 0.13
N LYS A 279 3.97 -26.91 -0.91
CA LYS A 279 4.89 -26.48 -1.98
C LYS A 279 4.31 -25.35 -2.86
N ASN A 280 2.99 -25.20 -2.87
CA ASN A 280 2.34 -24.07 -3.55
C ASN A 280 2.32 -22.88 -2.58
N VAL A 281 3.07 -21.86 -2.91
CA VAL A 281 3.15 -20.64 -2.11
C VAL A 281 2.23 -19.57 -2.68
N ASP A 282 1.62 -18.79 -1.78
CA ASP A 282 0.80 -17.66 -2.16
C ASP A 282 1.66 -16.42 -2.42
N ILE A 283 1.26 -15.66 -3.44
CA ILE A 283 1.70 -14.27 -3.59
C ILE A 283 1.07 -13.42 -2.50
N VAL A 284 1.72 -12.33 -2.16
CA VAL A 284 1.23 -11.34 -1.19
C VAL A 284 1.02 -10.02 -1.93
N GLU A 285 -0.09 -9.39 -1.67
CA GLU A 285 -0.41 -8.05 -2.17
C GLU A 285 -0.05 -7.03 -1.10
N VAL A 286 0.51 -5.90 -1.53
CA VAL A 286 0.91 -4.76 -0.70
C VAL A 286 0.61 -3.48 -1.47
N ASP A 287 -0.29 -2.65 -0.96
CA ASP A 287 -0.67 -1.34 -1.53
C ASP A 287 -1.02 -1.39 -3.04
N GLY A 288 -1.66 -2.48 -3.47
CA GLY A 288 -2.03 -2.68 -4.88
C GLY A 288 -0.95 -3.32 -5.76
N GLU A 289 0.22 -3.64 -5.21
CA GLU A 289 1.31 -4.34 -5.88
C GLU A 289 1.50 -5.77 -5.36
N THR A 290 2.32 -6.58 -6.01
CA THR A 290 2.61 -7.95 -5.58
C THR A 290 4.11 -8.19 -5.49
N PRO A 291 4.80 -7.58 -4.51
CA PRO A 291 6.26 -7.54 -4.45
C PRO A 291 6.90 -8.87 -4.07
N GLY A 292 6.14 -9.81 -3.48
CA GLY A 292 6.73 -11.05 -2.98
C GLY A 292 5.73 -12.20 -2.78
N THR A 293 6.29 -13.30 -2.32
CA THR A 293 5.58 -14.54 -1.98
C THR A 293 5.87 -14.96 -0.54
N LEU A 294 5.02 -15.82 0.02
CA LEU A 294 5.32 -16.45 1.31
C LEU A 294 6.67 -17.22 1.26
N PRO A 295 7.39 -17.40 2.39
CA PRO A 295 7.02 -16.89 3.72
C PRO A 295 7.14 -15.37 3.84
N LEU A 296 6.37 -14.81 4.77
CA LEU A 296 6.35 -13.38 5.09
C LEU A 296 6.61 -13.17 6.58
N THR A 297 7.46 -12.20 6.90
CA THR A 297 7.46 -11.53 8.21
C THR A 297 7.01 -10.08 8.01
N MET A 298 6.03 -9.64 8.79
CA MET A 298 5.50 -8.28 8.81
C MET A 298 5.61 -7.75 10.23
N GLU A 299 6.16 -6.55 10.40
CA GLU A 299 6.32 -5.96 11.72
C GLU A 299 6.34 -4.43 11.66
N LEU A 300 5.88 -3.79 12.74
CA LEU A 300 6.14 -2.39 12.97
C LEU A 300 7.64 -2.18 13.22
N THR A 301 8.24 -1.18 12.59
CA THR A 301 9.65 -0.85 12.81
C THR A 301 9.91 -0.22 14.18
N GLY A 302 8.85 0.26 14.84
CA GLY A 302 8.95 1.09 16.04
C GLY A 302 9.22 2.57 15.74
N GLU A 303 9.33 2.92 14.45
CA GLU A 303 9.50 4.29 13.98
C GLU A 303 8.27 4.79 13.24
N GLN A 304 8.12 6.11 13.18
CA GLN A 304 7.09 6.79 12.44
C GLN A 304 7.72 7.75 11.43
N ILE A 305 7.07 7.89 10.25
CA ILE A 305 7.40 8.91 9.26
C ILE A 305 6.45 10.10 9.41
N ASN A 306 6.93 11.32 9.07
CA ASN A 306 6.03 12.45 8.95
C ASN A 306 5.30 12.40 7.61
N ILE A 307 4.00 12.66 7.62
CA ILE A 307 3.19 12.76 6.42
C ILE A 307 2.49 14.11 6.35
N ILE A 308 2.29 14.63 5.13
CA ILE A 308 1.41 15.79 4.94
C ILE A 308 -0.03 15.31 5.03
N ALA A 309 -0.81 15.93 5.91
CA ALA A 309 -2.23 15.64 6.14
C ALA A 309 -3.12 16.81 5.70
N GLY A 310 -4.38 16.51 5.38
CA GLY A 310 -5.40 17.50 5.02
C GLY A 310 -6.02 18.23 6.21
#